data_0218bbc10309baa7e5f03306bbb1073e
#
_entry.id   0218bbc10309baa7e5f03306bbb1073e
#
_cell.length_a   1.000
_cell.length_b   1.000
_cell.length_c   1.000
_cell.angle_alpha   90.00
_cell.angle_beta   90.00
_cell.angle_gamma   90.00
#
_symmetry.space_group_name_H-M   'P 1'
#
loop_
_entity.id
_entity.type
_entity.pdbx_description
1 polymer ?
#
loop_
_entity_poly.entity_id
_entity_poly.type
_entity_poly.pdbx_seq_one_letter_code
_entity_poly.pdbx_strand_id
1 'polypeptide(L)'
;RARALATKVVGYSPGDDAHVARTHGLLDEAAASVAEACAGADLIVLANPVPAMPEVFAQVASSAGEHALITDCASTKSSVIAAARSALGPAFERYVPGHPIAGSERSGPGAARADLFANRLWLLCPVDEAQRRLALRLAGLLTALGARVQTMDAEVHDALFAEFSHWPHALVFALSAAIASGEHAQLAAEFSGAGLRDTTRIGASSAQLWADIVLDNRDAVLECAARFEESLALVVGAIAAADRERLVEVFERGARWRRQVD
;
A
#
# COMPACT_ATOMS: atom_id res chain seq x y z
N ARG A 1 -13.19 -8.93 14.88
CA ARG A 1 -13.84 -9.99 15.65
C ARG A 1 -12.95 -10.56 16.76
N ALA A 2 -11.78 -11.06 16.45
CA ALA A 2 -10.90 -11.70 17.44
C ALA A 2 -10.58 -10.81 18.67
N ARG A 3 -10.70 -9.46 18.53
CA ARG A 3 -10.47 -8.48 19.61
C ARG A 3 -11.75 -7.80 20.11
N ALA A 4 -12.94 -8.25 19.68
CA ALA A 4 -14.26 -7.71 20.07
C ALA A 4 -14.40 -6.18 19.83
N LEU A 5 -13.75 -5.65 18.80
CA LEU A 5 -13.77 -4.21 18.46
C LEU A 5 -14.98 -3.80 17.61
N ALA A 6 -15.70 -4.75 17.04
CA ALA A 6 -16.90 -4.53 16.27
C ALA A 6 -17.95 -5.58 16.65
N THR A 7 -19.21 -5.16 16.73
CA THR A 7 -20.36 -6.04 16.95
C THR A 7 -20.78 -6.75 15.68
N LYS A 8 -20.64 -6.10 14.53
CA LYS A 8 -20.96 -6.64 13.21
C LYS A 8 -19.91 -6.16 12.19
N VAL A 9 -19.51 -7.04 11.28
CA VAL A 9 -18.62 -6.75 10.15
C VAL A 9 -19.34 -7.13 8.86
N VAL A 10 -19.64 -6.15 8.03
CA VAL A 10 -20.26 -6.30 6.72
C VAL A 10 -19.24 -5.99 5.65
N GLY A 11 -19.16 -6.76 4.59
CA GLY A 11 -18.24 -6.52 3.48
C GLY A 11 -18.94 -6.56 2.14
N TYR A 12 -18.43 -5.77 1.20
CA TYR A 12 -18.82 -5.78 -0.21
C TYR A 12 -17.58 -5.90 -1.10
N SER A 13 -17.71 -6.64 -2.17
CA SER A 13 -16.74 -6.72 -3.26
C SER A 13 -17.51 -6.88 -4.57
N PRO A 14 -17.07 -6.28 -5.69
CA PRO A 14 -17.72 -6.47 -6.99
C PRO A 14 -17.60 -7.92 -7.51
N GLY A 15 -16.63 -8.69 -6.99
CA GLY A 15 -16.47 -10.12 -7.25
C GLY A 15 -16.99 -10.98 -6.09
N ASP A 16 -16.52 -12.22 -6.02
CA ASP A 16 -16.97 -13.21 -5.03
C ASP A 16 -16.26 -13.13 -3.68
N ASP A 17 -15.26 -12.24 -3.53
CA ASP A 17 -14.41 -12.17 -2.34
C ASP A 17 -15.19 -11.94 -1.03
N ALA A 18 -16.24 -11.13 -1.04
CA ALA A 18 -17.07 -10.91 0.13
C ALA A 18 -17.80 -12.19 0.58
N HIS A 19 -18.32 -12.97 -0.36
CA HIS A 19 -18.97 -14.25 -0.08
C HIS A 19 -17.97 -15.29 0.44
N VAL A 20 -16.79 -15.37 -0.19
CA VAL A 20 -15.69 -16.22 0.28
C VAL A 20 -15.24 -15.82 1.69
N ALA A 21 -15.08 -14.53 1.94
CA ALA A 21 -14.70 -14.01 3.27
C ALA A 21 -15.76 -14.36 4.34
N ARG A 22 -17.04 -14.26 4.01
CA ARG A 22 -18.15 -14.68 4.90
C ARG A 22 -18.09 -16.19 5.17
N THR A 23 -17.87 -17.00 4.16
CA THR A 23 -17.77 -18.47 4.30
C THR A 23 -16.61 -18.86 5.23
N HIS A 24 -15.51 -18.11 5.18
CA HIS A 24 -14.36 -18.29 6.08
C HIS A 24 -14.55 -17.65 7.47
N GLY A 25 -15.72 -17.08 7.76
CA GLY A 25 -16.01 -16.45 9.05
C GLY A 25 -15.28 -15.13 9.28
N LEU A 26 -14.74 -14.50 8.23
CA LEU A 26 -14.07 -13.20 8.30
C LEU A 26 -15.07 -12.04 8.37
N LEU A 27 -16.26 -12.23 7.78
CA LEU A 27 -17.40 -11.30 7.78
C LEU A 27 -18.62 -11.94 8.43
N ASP A 28 -19.50 -11.12 8.98
CA ASP A 28 -20.83 -11.53 9.42
C ASP A 28 -21.80 -11.60 8.24
N GLU A 29 -21.64 -10.68 7.29
CA GLU A 29 -22.53 -10.50 6.15
C GLU A 29 -21.76 -10.06 4.91
N ALA A 30 -22.12 -10.62 3.76
CA ALA A 30 -21.68 -10.16 2.45
C ALA A 30 -22.83 -9.37 1.82
N ALA A 31 -22.64 -8.08 1.65
CA ALA A 31 -23.60 -7.16 1.06
C ALA A 31 -23.62 -7.29 -0.47
N ALA A 32 -24.76 -6.99 -1.09
CA ALA A 32 -24.92 -6.99 -2.54
C ALA A 32 -24.48 -5.66 -3.20
N SER A 33 -24.25 -4.61 -2.42
CA SER A 33 -23.84 -3.29 -2.92
C SER A 33 -23.06 -2.50 -1.86
N VAL A 34 -22.38 -1.42 -2.30
CA VAL A 34 -21.75 -0.44 -1.39
C VAL A 34 -22.82 0.18 -0.48
N ALA A 35 -23.99 0.51 -1.01
CA ALA A 35 -25.09 1.08 -0.22
C ALA A 35 -25.52 0.17 0.93
N GLU A 36 -25.69 -1.12 0.64
CA GLU A 36 -26.04 -2.11 1.67
C GLU A 36 -24.93 -2.28 2.70
N ALA A 37 -23.67 -2.32 2.26
CA ALA A 37 -22.53 -2.41 3.18
C ALA A 37 -22.38 -1.18 4.09
N CYS A 38 -22.75 0.00 3.60
CA CYS A 38 -22.68 1.26 4.37
C CYS A 38 -23.87 1.44 5.33
N ALA A 39 -24.97 0.71 5.16
CA ALA A 39 -26.19 0.89 5.94
C ALA A 39 -25.95 0.64 7.44
N GLY A 40 -26.08 1.68 8.26
CA GLY A 40 -25.89 1.63 9.71
C GLY A 40 -24.44 1.39 10.16
N ALA A 41 -23.45 1.56 9.29
CA ALA A 41 -22.05 1.44 9.65
C ALA A 41 -21.56 2.63 10.47
N ASP A 42 -20.84 2.38 11.57
CA ASP A 42 -20.14 3.40 12.36
C ASP A 42 -18.76 3.72 11.77
N LEU A 43 -18.14 2.74 11.09
CA LEU A 43 -16.86 2.85 10.42
C LEU A 43 -16.92 2.19 9.04
N ILE A 44 -16.54 2.93 8.01
CA ILE A 44 -16.42 2.47 6.64
C ILE A 44 -14.94 2.45 6.27
N VAL A 45 -14.42 1.29 5.87
CA VAL A 45 -13.02 1.10 5.47
C VAL A 45 -12.98 0.74 3.98
N LEU A 46 -12.35 1.58 3.17
CA LEU A 46 -12.18 1.36 1.75
C LEU A 46 -10.85 0.67 1.48
N ALA A 47 -10.91 -0.54 0.92
CA ALA A 47 -9.74 -1.36 0.63
C ALA A 47 -9.71 -1.78 -0.86
N ASN A 48 -10.21 -0.93 -1.73
CA ASN A 48 -10.24 -1.11 -3.17
C ASN A 48 -9.02 -0.49 -3.86
N PRO A 49 -8.68 -0.90 -5.10
CA PRO A 49 -7.62 -0.26 -5.87
C PRO A 49 -7.85 1.23 -6.10
N VAL A 50 -6.76 2.00 -6.18
CA VAL A 50 -6.79 3.47 -6.33
C VAL A 50 -7.66 3.95 -7.51
N PRO A 51 -7.61 3.34 -8.71
CA PRO A 51 -8.46 3.76 -9.83
C PRO A 51 -9.97 3.66 -9.57
N ALA A 52 -10.40 2.79 -8.65
CA ALA A 52 -11.81 2.65 -8.29
C ALA A 52 -12.28 3.63 -7.19
N MET A 53 -11.35 4.33 -6.53
CA MET A 53 -11.67 5.22 -5.41
C MET A 53 -12.70 6.31 -5.75
N PRO A 54 -12.63 7.03 -6.89
CA PRO A 54 -13.60 8.08 -7.19
C PRO A 54 -15.04 7.59 -7.22
N GLU A 55 -15.28 6.44 -7.88
CA GLU A 55 -16.60 5.83 -7.98
C GLU A 55 -17.09 5.33 -6.62
N VAL A 56 -16.23 4.64 -5.86
CA VAL A 56 -16.58 4.12 -4.54
C VAL A 56 -16.87 5.27 -3.57
N PHE A 57 -16.12 6.36 -3.59
CA PHE A 57 -16.42 7.54 -2.78
C PHE A 57 -17.79 8.14 -3.11
N ALA A 58 -18.16 8.22 -4.39
CA ALA A 58 -19.49 8.73 -4.79
C ALA A 58 -20.62 7.82 -4.28
N GLN A 59 -20.44 6.51 -4.33
CA GLN A 59 -21.39 5.55 -3.78
C GLN A 59 -21.50 5.64 -2.25
N VAL A 60 -20.37 5.80 -1.56
CA VAL A 60 -20.32 6.02 -0.10
C VAL A 60 -20.97 7.34 0.29
N ALA A 61 -20.74 8.41 -0.46
CA ALA A 61 -21.35 9.73 -0.20
C ALA A 61 -22.87 9.68 -0.16
N SER A 62 -23.48 8.86 -1.02
CA SER A 62 -24.93 8.70 -1.11
C SER A 62 -25.51 7.71 -0.09
N SER A 63 -24.69 6.93 0.59
CA SER A 63 -25.13 5.75 1.37
C SER A 63 -24.65 5.76 2.82
N ALA A 64 -23.57 6.48 3.13
CA ALA A 64 -23.03 6.53 4.49
C ALA A 64 -23.91 7.32 5.43
N GLY A 65 -24.18 6.76 6.62
CA GLY A 65 -24.86 7.47 7.69
C GLY A 65 -24.11 8.73 8.14
N GLU A 66 -24.85 9.70 8.70
CA GLU A 66 -24.29 11.00 9.11
C GLU A 66 -23.18 10.91 10.16
N HIS A 67 -23.09 9.81 10.89
CA HIS A 67 -22.10 9.61 11.96
C HIS A 67 -20.97 8.67 11.56
N ALA A 68 -21.05 8.03 10.37
CA ALA A 68 -20.06 7.07 9.91
C ALA A 68 -18.70 7.74 9.71
N LEU A 69 -17.67 7.21 10.36
CA LEU A 69 -16.28 7.54 10.07
C LEU A 69 -15.84 6.79 8.81
N ILE A 70 -15.17 7.46 7.90
CA ILE A 70 -14.70 6.89 6.64
C ILE A 70 -13.17 6.90 6.63
N THR A 71 -12.55 5.81 6.23
CA THR A 71 -11.10 5.71 6.03
C THR A 71 -10.79 4.81 4.84
N ASP A 72 -9.55 4.80 4.41
CA ASP A 72 -9.07 3.95 3.33
C ASP A 72 -7.77 3.20 3.68
N CYS A 73 -7.38 2.28 2.81
CA CYS A 73 -6.14 1.51 2.90
C CYS A 73 -5.23 1.71 1.67
N ALA A 74 -5.46 2.74 0.85
CA ALA A 74 -4.71 2.96 -0.37
C ALA A 74 -3.23 3.25 -0.12
N SER A 75 -2.40 2.88 -1.08
CA SER A 75 -0.94 3.04 -1.00
C SER A 75 -0.46 4.45 -1.36
N THR A 76 -1.31 5.28 -1.96
CA THR A 76 -1.07 6.69 -2.30
C THR A 76 -2.08 7.57 -1.57
N LYS A 77 -1.74 8.83 -1.29
CA LYS A 77 -2.61 9.69 -0.49
C LYS A 77 -3.08 10.94 -1.21
N SER A 78 -2.22 11.65 -1.92
CA SER A 78 -2.56 12.95 -2.51
C SER A 78 -3.71 12.86 -3.50
N SER A 79 -3.66 11.93 -4.44
CA SER A 79 -4.70 11.67 -5.44
C SER A 79 -5.99 11.15 -4.81
N VAL A 80 -5.87 10.23 -3.84
CA VAL A 80 -7.01 9.64 -3.13
C VAL A 80 -7.75 10.69 -2.30
N ILE A 81 -7.03 11.60 -1.64
CA ILE A 81 -7.62 12.74 -0.93
C ILE A 81 -8.33 13.70 -1.89
N ALA A 82 -7.72 13.98 -3.05
CA ALA A 82 -8.35 14.82 -4.07
C ALA A 82 -9.66 14.18 -4.61
N ALA A 83 -9.64 12.88 -4.88
CA ALA A 83 -10.83 12.13 -5.26
C ALA A 83 -11.91 12.14 -4.18
N ALA A 84 -11.52 11.90 -2.92
CA ALA A 84 -12.43 11.93 -1.78
C ALA A 84 -13.07 13.33 -1.61
N ARG A 85 -12.28 14.40 -1.70
CA ARG A 85 -12.77 15.78 -1.61
C ARG A 85 -13.79 16.11 -2.70
N SER A 86 -13.56 15.60 -3.91
CA SER A 86 -14.47 15.80 -5.05
C SER A 86 -15.77 15.01 -4.92
N ALA A 87 -15.71 13.77 -4.42
CA ALA A 87 -16.81 12.83 -4.49
C ALA A 87 -17.65 12.73 -3.20
N LEU A 88 -17.05 12.90 -2.02
CA LEU A 88 -17.74 12.73 -0.74
C LEU A 88 -18.64 13.91 -0.34
N GLY A 89 -18.44 15.09 -0.95
CA GLY A 89 -19.21 16.29 -0.55
C GLY A 89 -19.10 16.55 0.98
N PRO A 90 -20.23 16.76 1.69
CA PRO A 90 -20.20 16.98 3.16
C PRO A 90 -19.60 15.82 3.96
N ALA A 91 -19.66 14.59 3.46
CA ALA A 91 -19.08 13.43 4.13
C ALA A 91 -17.54 13.46 4.17
N PHE A 92 -16.89 14.32 3.37
CA PHE A 92 -15.45 14.52 3.41
C PHE A 92 -14.93 14.97 4.79
N GLU A 93 -15.70 15.71 5.55
CA GLU A 93 -15.34 16.10 6.92
C GLU A 93 -15.15 14.89 7.87
N ARG A 94 -15.76 13.75 7.52
CA ARG A 94 -15.70 12.51 8.29
C ARG A 94 -14.74 11.47 7.69
N TYR A 95 -14.00 11.84 6.66
CA TYR A 95 -13.01 11.01 6.03
C TYR A 95 -11.63 11.25 6.65
N VAL A 96 -10.97 10.20 7.06
CA VAL A 96 -9.58 10.21 7.54
C VAL A 96 -8.75 9.32 6.61
N PRO A 97 -7.90 9.90 5.76
CA PRO A 97 -7.07 9.12 4.85
C PRO A 97 -6.13 8.20 5.61
N GLY A 98 -6.02 6.94 5.19
CA GLY A 98 -5.22 5.93 5.88
C GLY A 98 -4.37 5.11 4.91
N HIS A 99 -3.28 4.53 5.46
CA HIS A 99 -2.43 3.56 4.75
C HIS A 99 -1.80 2.59 5.75
N PRO A 100 -2.27 1.34 5.84
CA PRO A 100 -1.60 0.30 6.61
C PRO A 100 -0.33 -0.16 5.88
N ILE A 101 0.82 -0.07 6.54
CA ILE A 101 2.09 -0.59 6.00
C ILE A 101 2.20 -2.07 6.36
N ALA A 102 1.31 -2.83 5.77
CA ALA A 102 1.16 -4.25 5.97
C ALA A 102 0.64 -4.89 4.68
N GLY A 103 1.10 -6.07 4.38
CA GLY A 103 0.69 -6.80 3.18
C GLY A 103 1.61 -7.98 2.94
N SER A 104 1.25 -8.77 1.96
CA SER A 104 2.05 -9.83 1.40
C SER A 104 1.86 -9.86 -0.11
N GLU A 105 2.64 -10.66 -0.80
CA GLU A 105 2.47 -10.97 -2.23
C GLU A 105 1.16 -11.73 -2.53
N ARG A 106 0.46 -12.19 -1.49
CA ARG A 106 -0.83 -12.89 -1.59
C ARG A 106 -1.99 -11.92 -1.49
N SER A 107 -3.05 -12.17 -2.23
CA SER A 107 -4.30 -11.40 -2.24
C SER A 107 -5.52 -12.27 -1.95
N GLY A 108 -6.65 -11.60 -1.74
CA GLY A 108 -7.95 -12.23 -1.50
C GLY A 108 -8.17 -12.77 -0.08
N PRO A 109 -9.38 -13.25 0.22
CA PRO A 109 -9.79 -13.68 1.56
C PRO A 109 -8.96 -14.83 2.12
N GLY A 110 -8.40 -15.70 1.27
CA GLY A 110 -7.54 -16.82 1.68
C GLY A 110 -6.18 -16.38 2.24
N ALA A 111 -5.77 -15.14 2.03
CA ALA A 111 -4.55 -14.56 2.58
C ALA A 111 -4.79 -13.81 3.91
N ALA A 112 -6.04 -13.74 4.38
CA ALA A 112 -6.39 -13.01 5.59
C ALA A 112 -5.73 -13.62 6.85
N ARG A 113 -5.19 -12.72 7.70
CA ARG A 113 -4.54 -13.10 8.97
C ARG A 113 -5.02 -12.16 10.07
N ALA A 114 -5.31 -12.72 11.23
CA ALA A 114 -5.77 -11.95 12.39
C ALA A 114 -4.68 -11.02 12.97
N ASP A 115 -3.41 -11.33 12.73
CA ASP A 115 -2.24 -10.60 13.20
C ASP A 115 -1.62 -9.69 12.12
N LEU A 116 -2.29 -9.49 10.98
CA LEU A 116 -1.76 -8.74 9.83
C LEU A 116 -1.22 -7.35 10.21
N PHE A 117 -1.90 -6.67 11.11
CA PHE A 117 -1.54 -5.32 11.55
C PHE A 117 -0.73 -5.30 12.86
N ALA A 118 -0.46 -6.46 13.48
CA ALA A 118 0.26 -6.50 14.75
C ALA A 118 1.68 -5.95 14.59
N ASN A 119 1.99 -4.89 15.37
CA ASN A 119 3.24 -4.13 15.31
C ASN A 119 3.56 -3.49 13.95
N ARG A 120 2.58 -3.44 13.02
CA ARG A 120 2.73 -2.76 11.74
C ARG A 120 2.37 -1.29 11.86
N LEU A 121 3.05 -0.47 11.06
CA LEU A 121 2.75 0.94 10.96
C LEU A 121 1.43 1.13 10.21
N TRP A 122 0.57 2.02 10.71
CA TRP A 122 -0.61 2.52 10.01
C TRP A 122 -0.53 4.03 9.98
N LEU A 123 -0.43 4.59 8.80
CA LEU A 123 -0.35 6.03 8.61
C LEU A 123 -1.74 6.63 8.43
N LEU A 124 -1.95 7.79 9.02
CA LEU A 124 -3.13 8.63 8.82
C LEU A 124 -2.67 9.98 8.30
N CYS A 125 -3.36 10.50 7.27
CA CYS A 125 -3.01 11.76 6.62
C CYS A 125 -4.16 12.79 6.70
N PRO A 126 -4.57 13.23 7.91
CA PRO A 126 -5.65 14.19 8.07
C PRO A 126 -5.24 15.54 7.46
N VAL A 127 -6.16 16.17 6.70
CA VAL A 127 -5.87 17.42 5.96
C VAL A 127 -6.23 18.69 6.74
N ASP A 128 -7.02 18.58 7.81
CA ASP A 128 -7.44 19.70 8.63
C ASP A 128 -7.61 19.31 10.10
N GLU A 129 -7.96 20.29 10.93
CA GLU A 129 -8.09 20.08 12.37
C GLU A 129 -9.31 19.22 12.76
N ALA A 130 -10.39 19.26 11.97
CA ALA A 130 -11.55 18.40 12.21
C ALA A 130 -11.18 16.93 11.96
N GLN A 131 -10.52 16.65 10.85
CA GLN A 131 -10.01 15.31 10.52
C GLN A 131 -8.94 14.85 11.52
N ARG A 132 -8.07 15.75 12.05
CA ARG A 132 -7.10 15.38 13.10
C ARG A 132 -7.77 14.85 14.36
N ARG A 133 -8.89 15.47 14.79
CA ARG A 133 -9.67 14.96 15.93
C ARG A 133 -10.28 13.59 15.67
N LEU A 134 -10.77 13.35 14.45
CA LEU A 134 -11.28 12.03 14.04
C LEU A 134 -10.16 11.00 13.92
N ALA A 135 -8.98 11.41 13.43
CA ALA A 135 -7.79 10.57 13.36
C ALA A 135 -7.37 10.03 14.73
N LEU A 136 -7.52 10.83 15.81
CA LEU A 136 -7.25 10.34 17.18
C LEU A 136 -8.22 9.23 17.60
N ARG A 137 -9.50 9.32 17.23
CA ARG A 137 -10.49 8.27 17.51
C ARG A 137 -10.16 7.00 16.71
N LEU A 138 -9.85 7.15 15.42
CA LEU A 138 -9.47 6.04 14.55
C LEU A 138 -8.17 5.40 15.04
N ALA A 139 -7.18 6.18 15.45
CA ALA A 139 -5.92 5.70 16.00
C ALA A 139 -6.11 4.80 17.22
N GLY A 140 -7.06 5.14 18.11
CA GLY A 140 -7.43 4.29 19.25
C GLY A 140 -7.90 2.90 18.81
N LEU A 141 -8.75 2.83 17.79
CA LEU A 141 -9.27 1.59 17.21
C LEU A 141 -8.14 0.78 16.54
N LEU A 142 -7.30 1.43 15.73
CA LEU A 142 -6.20 0.79 15.02
C LEU A 142 -5.13 0.27 16.00
N THR A 143 -4.86 1.03 17.08
CA THR A 143 -3.97 0.58 18.15
C THR A 143 -4.53 -0.64 18.87
N ALA A 144 -5.84 -0.69 19.10
CA ALA A 144 -6.49 -1.87 19.65
C ALA A 144 -6.44 -3.08 18.69
N LEU A 145 -6.32 -2.87 17.37
CA LEU A 145 -5.99 -3.90 16.39
C LEU A 145 -4.51 -4.34 16.46
N GLY A 146 -3.69 -3.66 17.22
CA GLY A 146 -2.26 -3.93 17.37
C GLY A 146 -1.35 -3.14 16.44
N ALA A 147 -1.88 -2.20 15.66
CA ALA A 147 -1.09 -1.36 14.80
C ALA A 147 -0.34 -0.26 15.58
N ARG A 148 0.79 0.20 15.05
CA ARG A 148 1.46 1.44 15.47
C ARG A 148 0.97 2.56 14.58
N VAL A 149 0.28 3.55 15.13
CA VAL A 149 -0.32 4.62 14.35
C VAL A 149 0.55 5.87 14.39
N GLN A 150 0.76 6.49 13.23
CA GLN A 150 1.43 7.78 13.07
C GLN A 150 0.64 8.65 12.09
N THR A 151 0.80 9.97 12.20
CA THR A 151 0.23 10.94 11.26
C THR A 151 1.32 11.63 10.46
N MET A 152 1.04 11.94 9.20
CA MET A 152 1.91 12.75 8.35
C MET A 152 1.09 13.47 7.27
N ASP A 153 1.71 14.43 6.60
CA ASP A 153 1.14 15.09 5.45
C ASP A 153 1.12 14.16 4.23
N ALA A 154 0.10 14.28 3.39
CA ALA A 154 -0.08 13.40 2.22
C ALA A 154 1.06 13.51 1.20
N GLU A 155 1.55 14.72 0.95
CA GLU A 155 2.68 14.95 0.03
C GLU A 155 3.97 14.31 0.57
N VAL A 156 4.23 14.45 1.88
CA VAL A 156 5.37 13.81 2.54
C VAL A 156 5.23 12.28 2.48
N HIS A 157 4.01 11.76 2.68
CA HIS A 157 3.70 10.36 2.54
C HIS A 157 4.07 9.84 1.14
N ASP A 158 3.56 10.49 0.10
CA ASP A 158 3.73 10.02 -1.27
C ASP A 158 5.20 10.08 -1.73
N ALA A 159 5.94 11.13 -1.35
CA ALA A 159 7.37 11.24 -1.60
C ALA A 159 8.17 10.13 -0.91
N LEU A 160 7.85 9.85 0.37
CA LEU A 160 8.52 8.83 1.17
C LEU A 160 8.24 7.42 0.63
N PHE A 161 7.00 7.13 0.25
CA PHE A 161 6.64 5.83 -0.31
C PHE A 161 7.07 5.64 -1.76
N ALA A 162 7.24 6.71 -2.53
CA ALA A 162 7.92 6.63 -3.82
C ALA A 162 9.33 6.05 -3.65
N GLU A 163 10.07 6.52 -2.62
CA GLU A 163 11.48 6.13 -2.38
C GLU A 163 11.60 4.74 -1.73
N PHE A 164 10.77 4.43 -0.73
CA PHE A 164 10.95 3.20 0.07
C PHE A 164 10.09 2.03 -0.37
N SER A 165 9.13 2.26 -1.27
CA SER A 165 8.19 1.22 -1.71
C SER A 165 7.95 1.22 -3.22
N HIS A 166 7.44 2.31 -3.80
CA HIS A 166 6.91 2.28 -5.15
C HIS A 166 8.02 2.08 -6.19
N TRP A 167 9.09 2.88 -6.11
CA TRP A 167 10.24 2.70 -7.00
C TRP A 167 10.97 1.36 -6.78
N PRO A 168 11.26 0.90 -5.56
CA PRO A 168 11.81 -0.42 -5.33
C PRO A 168 11.01 -1.56 -5.96
N HIS A 169 9.67 -1.52 -5.90
CA HIS A 169 8.86 -2.52 -6.57
C HIS A 169 9.00 -2.44 -8.10
N ALA A 170 8.87 -1.24 -8.69
CA ALA A 170 9.05 -1.05 -10.13
C ALA A 170 10.42 -1.57 -10.60
N LEU A 171 11.49 -1.25 -9.84
CA LEU A 171 12.83 -1.72 -10.11
C LEU A 171 12.95 -3.24 -10.08
N VAL A 172 12.35 -3.88 -9.08
CA VAL A 172 12.39 -5.34 -8.95
C VAL A 172 11.60 -6.03 -10.07
N PHE A 173 10.46 -5.48 -10.51
CA PHE A 173 9.77 -5.97 -11.70
C PHE A 173 10.66 -5.88 -12.95
N ALA A 174 11.35 -4.75 -13.14
CA ALA A 174 12.26 -4.55 -14.27
C ALA A 174 13.46 -5.51 -14.20
N LEU A 175 14.07 -5.69 -13.03
CA LEU A 175 15.15 -6.65 -12.81
C LEU A 175 14.69 -8.08 -13.12
N SER A 176 13.52 -8.47 -12.63
CA SER A 176 12.96 -9.80 -12.85
C SER A 176 12.68 -10.05 -14.35
N ALA A 177 12.14 -9.05 -15.06
CA ALA A 177 11.91 -9.13 -16.50
C ALA A 177 13.23 -9.25 -17.29
N ALA A 178 14.27 -8.50 -16.89
CA ALA A 178 15.59 -8.60 -17.51
C ALA A 178 16.22 -9.99 -17.32
N ILE A 179 16.12 -10.58 -16.11
CA ILE A 179 16.60 -11.93 -15.84
C ILE A 179 15.79 -12.96 -16.64
N ALA A 180 14.46 -12.81 -16.69
CA ALA A 180 13.57 -13.73 -17.42
C ALA A 180 13.82 -13.74 -18.93
N SER A 181 14.37 -12.66 -19.49
CA SER A 181 14.76 -12.58 -20.91
C SER A 181 16.17 -13.11 -21.19
N GLY A 182 16.93 -13.48 -20.17
CA GLY A 182 18.29 -14.00 -20.30
C GLY A 182 18.34 -15.45 -20.79
N GLU A 183 19.44 -15.83 -21.44
CA GLU A 183 19.67 -17.16 -22.01
C GLU A 183 19.55 -18.29 -20.97
N HIS A 184 19.85 -18.00 -19.70
CA HIS A 184 19.87 -19.00 -18.61
C HIS A 184 18.67 -18.88 -17.67
N ALA A 185 17.62 -18.14 -18.03
CA ALA A 185 16.46 -17.88 -17.17
C ALA A 185 15.82 -19.15 -16.59
N GLN A 186 15.72 -20.22 -17.40
CA GLN A 186 15.13 -21.50 -16.99
C GLN A 186 15.95 -22.23 -15.91
N LEU A 187 17.21 -21.88 -15.73
CA LEU A 187 18.08 -22.48 -14.71
C LEU A 187 17.96 -21.79 -13.34
N ALA A 188 17.25 -20.66 -13.27
CA ALA A 188 17.16 -19.86 -12.05
C ALA A 188 16.58 -20.65 -10.86
N ALA A 189 15.65 -21.57 -11.10
CA ALA A 189 15.04 -22.39 -10.04
C ALA A 189 16.07 -23.29 -9.32
N GLU A 190 17.05 -23.80 -10.07
CA GLU A 190 18.08 -24.72 -9.58
C GLU A 190 19.31 -23.97 -9.05
N PHE A 191 19.75 -22.93 -9.75
CA PHE A 191 21.03 -22.27 -9.48
C PHE A 191 20.92 -20.96 -8.70
N SER A 192 19.71 -20.41 -8.45
CA SER A 192 19.57 -19.18 -7.66
C SER A 192 19.80 -19.43 -6.17
N GLY A 193 20.68 -18.63 -5.58
CA GLY A 193 20.85 -18.55 -4.13
C GLY A 193 19.82 -17.65 -3.44
N ALA A 194 19.93 -17.54 -2.12
CA ALA A 194 19.06 -16.66 -1.29
C ALA A 194 19.10 -15.21 -1.78
N GLY A 195 20.27 -14.70 -2.18
CA GLY A 195 20.43 -13.31 -2.62
C GLY A 195 19.50 -12.95 -3.77
N LEU A 196 19.37 -13.76 -4.82
CA LEU A 196 18.43 -13.49 -5.91
C LEU A 196 16.98 -13.60 -5.44
N ARG A 197 16.64 -14.63 -4.68
CA ARG A 197 15.27 -14.86 -4.19
C ARG A 197 14.78 -13.73 -3.30
N ASP A 198 15.62 -13.27 -2.36
CA ASP A 198 15.28 -12.18 -1.44
C ASP A 198 15.13 -10.86 -2.20
N THR A 199 16.05 -10.57 -3.13
CA THR A 199 16.02 -9.34 -3.92
C THR A 199 14.80 -9.30 -4.84
N THR A 200 14.38 -10.43 -5.43
CA THR A 200 13.27 -10.47 -6.40
C THR A 200 11.93 -10.85 -5.79
N ARG A 201 11.85 -11.16 -4.50
CA ARG A 201 10.64 -11.65 -3.83
C ARG A 201 9.40 -10.78 -4.09
N ILE A 202 9.54 -9.47 -3.97
CA ILE A 202 8.43 -8.52 -4.16
C ILE A 202 7.98 -8.40 -5.63
N GLY A 203 8.80 -8.83 -6.59
CA GLY A 203 8.43 -8.92 -8.02
C GLY A 203 7.39 -10.02 -8.34
N ALA A 204 7.03 -10.86 -7.37
CA ALA A 204 5.93 -11.82 -7.51
C ALA A 204 4.55 -11.24 -7.12
N SER A 205 4.47 -9.96 -6.76
CA SER A 205 3.23 -9.26 -6.42
C SER A 205 2.36 -9.02 -7.66
N SER A 206 1.11 -8.57 -7.45
CA SER A 206 0.20 -8.24 -8.55
C SER A 206 0.74 -7.10 -9.41
N ALA A 207 1.08 -7.39 -10.67
CA ALA A 207 1.58 -6.40 -11.61
C ALA A 207 0.56 -5.28 -11.89
N GLN A 208 -0.73 -5.60 -11.92
CA GLN A 208 -1.79 -4.61 -12.11
C GLN A 208 -1.84 -3.63 -10.94
N LEU A 209 -1.88 -4.14 -9.70
CA LEU A 209 -1.91 -3.29 -8.51
C LEU A 209 -0.70 -2.34 -8.45
N TRP A 210 0.48 -2.85 -8.76
CA TRP A 210 1.71 -2.05 -8.71
C TRP A 210 1.81 -1.05 -9.85
N ALA A 211 1.28 -1.38 -11.04
CA ALA A 211 1.17 -0.42 -12.14
C ALA A 211 0.26 0.76 -11.75
N ASP A 212 -0.89 0.48 -11.12
CA ASP A 212 -1.80 1.52 -10.64
C ASP A 212 -1.13 2.42 -9.59
N ILE A 213 -0.44 1.85 -8.60
CA ILE A 213 0.27 2.59 -7.54
C ILE A 213 1.37 3.47 -8.12
N VAL A 214 2.21 2.93 -9.00
CA VAL A 214 3.35 3.65 -9.59
C VAL A 214 2.87 4.80 -10.48
N LEU A 215 1.81 4.57 -11.27
CA LEU A 215 1.24 5.60 -12.12
C LEU A 215 0.52 6.69 -11.33
N ASP A 216 -0.13 6.34 -10.24
CA ASP A 216 -0.81 7.30 -9.37
C ASP A 216 0.17 8.22 -8.62
N ASN A 217 1.36 7.71 -8.26
CA ASN A 217 2.44 8.49 -7.65
C ASN A 217 3.59 8.78 -8.63
N ARG A 218 3.25 8.96 -9.91
CA ARG A 218 4.17 8.99 -11.05
C ARG A 218 5.33 9.95 -10.88
N ASP A 219 5.05 11.21 -10.50
CA ASP A 219 6.07 12.25 -10.52
C ASP A 219 7.15 12.00 -9.45
N ALA A 220 6.76 11.65 -8.23
CA ALA A 220 7.70 11.28 -7.18
C ALA A 220 8.47 9.98 -7.50
N VAL A 221 7.83 9.02 -8.18
CA VAL A 221 8.50 7.79 -8.63
C VAL A 221 9.55 8.09 -9.71
N LEU A 222 9.26 8.99 -10.65
CA LEU A 222 10.22 9.39 -11.69
C LEU A 222 11.43 10.13 -11.10
N GLU A 223 11.26 10.92 -10.05
CA GLU A 223 12.39 11.52 -9.33
C GLU A 223 13.29 10.46 -8.68
N CYS A 224 12.70 9.41 -8.11
CA CYS A 224 13.46 8.28 -7.59
C CYS A 224 14.20 7.52 -8.69
N ALA A 225 13.55 7.31 -9.84
CA ALA A 225 14.14 6.66 -11.01
C ALA A 225 15.38 7.41 -11.49
N ALA A 226 15.29 8.74 -11.64
CA ALA A 226 16.42 9.56 -12.09
C ALA A 226 17.63 9.43 -11.15
N ARG A 227 17.44 9.50 -9.83
CA ARG A 227 18.54 9.30 -8.85
C ARG A 227 19.14 7.89 -8.94
N PHE A 228 18.31 6.89 -9.22
CA PHE A 228 18.77 5.51 -9.40
C PHE A 228 19.60 5.36 -10.70
N GLU A 229 19.14 5.93 -11.81
CA GLU A 229 19.85 5.90 -13.10
C GLU A 229 21.24 6.50 -12.98
N GLU A 230 21.40 7.62 -12.27
CA GLU A 230 22.71 8.21 -11.97
C GLU A 230 23.61 7.23 -11.20
N SER A 231 23.08 6.59 -10.17
CA SER A 231 23.80 5.61 -9.36
C SER A 231 24.18 4.36 -10.16
N LEU A 232 23.26 3.88 -11.02
CA LEU A 232 23.50 2.75 -11.91
C LEU A 232 24.59 3.07 -12.94
N ALA A 233 24.56 4.27 -13.53
CA ALA A 233 25.58 4.71 -14.48
C ALA A 233 26.98 4.72 -13.87
N LEU A 234 27.13 5.13 -12.59
CA LEU A 234 28.40 5.05 -11.87
C LEU A 234 28.89 3.60 -11.73
N VAL A 235 28.01 2.67 -11.38
CA VAL A 235 28.37 1.24 -11.26
C VAL A 235 28.77 0.67 -12.62
N VAL A 236 27.96 0.87 -13.65
CA VAL A 236 28.21 0.36 -15.01
C VAL A 236 29.51 0.94 -15.57
N GLY A 237 29.73 2.26 -15.40
CA GLY A 237 30.97 2.94 -15.85
C GLY A 237 32.22 2.39 -15.17
N ALA A 238 32.15 2.17 -13.86
CA ALA A 238 33.27 1.60 -13.10
C ALA A 238 33.56 0.14 -13.50
N ILE A 239 32.52 -0.67 -13.80
CA ILE A 239 32.69 -2.02 -14.32
C ILE A 239 33.38 -1.98 -15.70
N ALA A 240 32.90 -1.13 -16.61
CA ALA A 240 33.46 -0.98 -17.95
C ALA A 240 34.93 -0.55 -17.95
N ALA A 241 35.31 0.29 -16.99
CA ALA A 241 36.69 0.75 -16.80
C ALA A 241 37.57 -0.20 -15.97
N ALA A 242 37.03 -1.30 -15.46
CA ALA A 242 37.66 -2.20 -14.48
C ALA A 242 38.17 -1.43 -13.22
N ASP A 243 37.49 -0.33 -12.87
CA ASP A 243 37.84 0.53 -11.73
C ASP A 243 37.28 -0.03 -10.42
N ARG A 244 38.13 -0.85 -9.76
CA ARG A 244 37.78 -1.47 -8.48
C ARG A 244 37.58 -0.45 -7.36
N GLU A 245 38.37 0.63 -7.34
CA GLU A 245 38.29 1.62 -6.25
C GLU A 245 36.94 2.35 -6.32
N ARG A 246 36.52 2.75 -7.50
CA ARG A 246 35.24 3.38 -7.73
C ARG A 246 34.07 2.46 -7.39
N LEU A 247 34.14 1.18 -7.74
CA LEU A 247 33.11 0.20 -7.35
C LEU A 247 32.99 0.08 -5.83
N VAL A 248 34.13 -0.03 -5.13
CA VAL A 248 34.15 -0.11 -3.67
C VAL A 248 33.54 1.14 -3.05
N GLU A 249 33.84 2.34 -3.55
CA GLU A 249 33.27 3.60 -3.06
C GLU A 249 31.75 3.61 -3.16
N VAL A 250 31.20 3.24 -4.32
CA VAL A 250 29.74 3.21 -4.55
C VAL A 250 29.07 2.15 -3.66
N PHE A 251 29.63 0.95 -3.59
CA PHE A 251 29.09 -0.15 -2.79
C PHE A 251 29.13 0.15 -1.29
N GLU A 252 30.22 0.74 -0.78
CA GLU A 252 30.33 1.12 0.62
C GLU A 252 29.33 2.22 1.01
N ARG A 253 28.99 3.14 0.10
CA ARG A 253 27.93 4.13 0.33
C ARG A 253 26.58 3.44 0.55
N GLY A 254 26.23 2.50 -0.32
CA GLY A 254 24.98 1.74 -0.19
C GLY A 254 24.98 0.85 1.06
N ALA A 255 26.08 0.15 1.32
CA ALA A 255 26.21 -0.72 2.49
C ALA A 255 26.13 0.06 3.83
N ARG A 256 26.70 1.26 3.91
CA ARG A 256 26.56 2.11 5.11
C ARG A 256 25.10 2.48 5.37
N TRP A 257 24.37 2.90 4.34
CA TRP A 257 22.94 3.21 4.47
C TRP A 257 22.17 1.98 4.91
N ARG A 258 22.38 0.83 4.27
CA ARG A 258 21.64 -0.41 4.58
C ARG A 258 21.82 -0.85 6.03
N ARG A 259 23.03 -0.70 6.59
CA ARG A 259 23.30 -1.00 8.01
C ARG A 259 22.59 -0.08 9.01
N GLN A 260 22.01 1.03 8.57
CA GLN A 260 21.24 1.95 9.44
C GLN A 260 19.74 1.62 9.48
N VAL A 261 19.26 0.74 8.60
CA VAL A 261 17.83 0.42 8.44
C VAL A 261 17.45 -0.86 9.21
N ASP A 262 18.41 -1.60 9.74
CA ASP A 262 18.20 -2.78 10.61
C ASP A 262 18.00 -2.35 12.10
#